data_2df60d550c995c3db54abc7a0937b73f
#
_entry.id   2df60d550c995c3db54abc7a0937b73f
#
_cell.length_a   1.000
_cell.length_b   1.000
_cell.length_c   1.000
_cell.angle_alpha   90.00
_cell.angle_beta   90.00
_cell.angle_gamma   90.00
#
_symmetry.space_group_name_H-M   'P 1'
#
loop_
_entity.id
_entity.type
_entity.pdbx_description
1 polymer ?
#
loop_
_entity_poly.entity_id
_entity_poly.type
_entity_poly.pdbx_seq_one_letter_code
_entity_poly.pdbx_strand_id
1 'polypeptide(L)'
;MNTDAKPQRFLLPMLAGLGLMVTSLSASAANDYFLKFDGIDGSSTVKGHEKAIEFDSFNWGISITRPQGGSGAGKPVFSDFFWTQDPVDASVGGLTSALWNSQSIATAIVDFTTQVGGGASQTYFRLSFENVFITSLDYSASNGSFVNLAGAFAYDKVTLDYWSQDKSGKFVKTSTASYDLAKGEGSVPAVAALFAQGLAGPQIAVVPEPESYAMFLAGLGLLGAVARRLGGVNAV
;
A
#
# COMPACT_ATOMS: atom_id res chain seq x y z
N MET A 1 31.55 -77.40 -27.75
CA MET A 1 31.54 -77.29 -26.26
C MET A 1 31.04 -75.92 -25.92
N ASN A 2 29.76 -75.91 -25.50
CA ASN A 2 29.01 -74.71 -25.16
C ASN A 2 29.53 -74.14 -23.84
N THR A 3 29.65 -72.83 -23.80
CA THR A 3 29.49 -72.06 -22.54
C THR A 3 28.72 -70.77 -22.81
N ASP A 4 27.42 -70.87 -22.50
CA ASP A 4 26.50 -69.73 -22.44
C ASP A 4 26.88 -68.79 -21.31
N ALA A 5 27.28 -67.57 -21.60
CA ALA A 5 27.39 -66.52 -20.62
C ALA A 5 26.18 -65.58 -20.76
N LYS A 6 25.26 -65.68 -19.81
CA LYS A 6 24.12 -64.74 -19.68
C LYS A 6 24.61 -63.34 -19.27
N PRO A 7 24.20 -62.27 -19.93
CA PRO A 7 24.44 -60.92 -19.43
C PRO A 7 23.46 -60.62 -18.28
N GLN A 8 24.01 -60.37 -17.10
CA GLN A 8 23.29 -59.78 -16.00
C GLN A 8 22.88 -58.36 -16.33
N ARG A 9 21.60 -58.14 -16.45
CA ARG A 9 21.00 -56.81 -16.55
C ARG A 9 21.02 -56.14 -15.18
N PHE A 10 21.94 -55.21 -14.99
CA PHE A 10 21.90 -54.27 -13.89
C PHE A 10 20.77 -53.26 -14.18
N LEU A 11 19.66 -53.45 -13.55
CA LEU A 11 18.60 -52.45 -13.44
C LEU A 11 19.05 -51.39 -12.43
N LEU A 12 19.57 -50.28 -12.91
CA LEU A 12 19.69 -49.05 -12.12
C LEU A 12 18.27 -48.52 -11.90
N PRO A 13 17.81 -48.32 -10.65
CA PRO A 13 16.64 -47.51 -10.42
C PRO A 13 17.04 -46.05 -10.60
N MET A 14 16.60 -45.49 -11.72
CA MET A 14 16.65 -44.06 -12.00
C MET A 14 15.63 -43.37 -11.08
N LEU A 15 16.11 -42.98 -9.89
CA LEU A 15 15.33 -42.18 -8.96
C LEU A 15 15.22 -40.76 -9.52
N ALA A 16 14.16 -40.53 -10.32
CA ALA A 16 13.78 -39.23 -10.77
C ALA A 16 13.32 -38.43 -9.55
N GLY A 17 14.25 -37.70 -8.96
CA GLY A 17 13.97 -36.68 -7.95
C GLY A 17 13.27 -35.50 -8.62
N LEU A 18 11.93 -35.57 -8.72
CA LEU A 18 11.10 -34.43 -9.10
C LEU A 18 11.16 -33.43 -7.95
N GLY A 19 12.17 -32.55 -7.97
CA GLY A 19 12.24 -31.42 -7.07
C GLY A 19 11.10 -30.48 -7.39
N LEU A 20 10.00 -30.54 -6.63
CA LEU A 20 9.00 -29.49 -6.58
C LEU A 20 9.71 -28.23 -6.02
N MET A 21 10.22 -27.36 -6.90
CA MET A 21 10.52 -25.98 -6.53
C MET A 21 9.20 -25.28 -6.28
N VAL A 22 8.74 -25.31 -5.05
CA VAL A 22 7.71 -24.40 -4.56
C VAL A 22 8.38 -23.03 -4.49
N THR A 23 8.30 -22.28 -5.57
CA THR A 23 8.58 -20.84 -5.53
C THR A 23 7.50 -20.21 -4.67
N SER A 24 7.82 -19.93 -3.41
CA SER A 24 7.01 -19.07 -2.57
C SER A 24 7.00 -17.69 -3.24
N LEU A 25 5.94 -17.41 -4.01
CA LEU A 25 5.59 -16.06 -4.39
C LEU A 25 5.26 -15.34 -3.08
N SER A 26 6.23 -14.59 -2.55
CA SER A 26 5.95 -13.63 -1.51
C SER A 26 4.94 -12.66 -2.10
N ALA A 27 3.66 -12.81 -1.76
CA ALA A 27 2.67 -11.79 -2.03
C ALA A 27 3.08 -10.58 -1.19
N SER A 28 3.81 -9.65 -1.81
CA SER A 28 3.99 -8.32 -1.25
C SER A 28 2.58 -7.75 -1.11
N ALA A 29 2.21 -7.32 0.08
CA ALA A 29 0.96 -6.56 0.24
C ALA A 29 1.07 -5.35 -0.68
N ALA A 30 0.34 -5.37 -1.79
CA ALA A 30 0.28 -4.23 -2.69
C ALA A 30 -0.51 -3.14 -1.98
N ASN A 31 0.10 -1.98 -1.83
CA ASN A 31 -0.59 -0.78 -1.39
C ASN A 31 -1.00 -0.02 -2.65
N ASP A 32 -2.30 0.17 -2.81
CA ASP A 32 -2.85 0.89 -3.93
C ASP A 32 -3.40 2.23 -3.44
N TYR A 33 -3.28 3.26 -4.28
CA TYR A 33 -3.70 4.62 -3.98
C TYR A 33 -4.77 5.05 -4.98
N PHE A 34 -5.89 5.54 -4.46
CA PHE A 34 -7.05 5.94 -5.25
C PHE A 34 -7.43 7.38 -4.95
N LEU A 35 -7.61 8.17 -5.99
CA LEU A 35 -8.08 9.56 -5.90
C LEU A 35 -9.40 9.67 -6.67
N LYS A 36 -10.45 10.11 -6.01
CA LYS A 36 -11.77 10.28 -6.59
C LYS A 36 -12.26 11.71 -6.40
N PHE A 37 -12.48 12.39 -7.49
CA PHE A 37 -13.14 13.69 -7.50
C PHE A 37 -14.64 13.53 -7.73
N ASP A 38 -15.44 14.37 -7.10
CA ASP A 38 -16.87 14.44 -7.38
C ASP A 38 -17.11 14.95 -8.81
N GLY A 39 -17.90 14.18 -9.58
CA GLY A 39 -18.22 14.53 -10.98
C GLY A 39 -17.11 14.29 -12.00
N ILE A 40 -15.93 13.78 -11.62
CA ILE A 40 -14.84 13.42 -12.55
C ILE A 40 -14.50 11.95 -12.37
N ASP A 41 -14.74 11.16 -13.41
CA ASP A 41 -14.49 9.72 -13.39
C ASP A 41 -13.07 9.41 -13.86
N GLY A 42 -12.33 8.63 -13.08
CA GLY A 42 -11.11 7.93 -13.48
C GLY A 42 -11.41 6.58 -14.11
N SER A 43 -10.38 5.76 -14.33
CA SER A 43 -10.49 4.48 -15.02
C SER A 43 -10.46 3.25 -14.11
N SER A 44 -10.34 3.42 -12.79
CA SER A 44 -10.27 2.28 -11.86
C SER A 44 -11.53 1.41 -11.94
N THR A 45 -11.29 0.10 -11.98
CA THR A 45 -12.32 -0.95 -11.90
C THR A 45 -12.24 -1.74 -10.59
N VAL A 46 -11.37 -1.31 -9.68
CA VAL A 46 -11.15 -1.97 -8.39
C VAL A 46 -12.39 -1.83 -7.54
N LYS A 47 -12.86 -2.96 -7.00
CA LYS A 47 -14.07 -3.02 -6.18
C LYS A 47 -13.97 -2.10 -4.96
N GLY A 48 -14.93 -1.17 -4.85
CA GLY A 48 -15.00 -0.15 -3.81
C GLY A 48 -14.24 1.15 -4.16
N HIS A 49 -13.50 1.16 -5.27
CA HIS A 49 -12.80 2.33 -5.81
C HIS A 49 -13.06 2.49 -7.31
N GLU A 50 -14.24 2.03 -7.76
CA GLU A 50 -14.65 2.15 -9.14
C GLU A 50 -14.70 3.62 -9.56
N LYS A 51 -14.20 3.89 -10.78
CA LYS A 51 -14.11 5.25 -11.34
C LYS A 51 -13.21 6.21 -10.55
N ALA A 52 -12.33 5.70 -9.72
CA ALA A 52 -11.25 6.48 -9.14
C ALA A 52 -10.07 6.59 -10.12
N ILE A 53 -9.20 7.54 -9.90
CA ILE A 53 -7.87 7.65 -10.50
C ILE A 53 -6.94 6.77 -9.67
N GLU A 54 -6.29 5.79 -10.28
CA GLU A 54 -5.18 5.09 -9.65
C GLU A 54 -3.92 5.93 -9.83
N PHE A 55 -3.19 6.22 -8.75
CA PHE A 55 -2.04 7.11 -8.81
C PHE A 55 -0.82 6.51 -8.08
N ASP A 56 0.39 6.96 -8.47
CA ASP A 56 1.64 6.32 -8.07
C ASP A 56 2.25 6.96 -6.83
N SER A 57 2.17 8.28 -6.74
CA SER A 57 2.79 9.02 -5.64
C SER A 57 2.02 10.28 -5.28
N PHE A 58 2.25 10.77 -4.08
CA PHE A 58 1.69 12.04 -3.62
C PHE A 58 2.68 12.80 -2.74
N ASN A 59 2.42 14.08 -2.60
CA ASN A 59 3.04 14.95 -1.62
C ASN A 59 1.98 15.86 -1.02
N TRP A 60 1.88 15.86 0.30
CA TRP A 60 0.99 16.73 1.04
C TRP A 60 1.54 16.90 2.46
N GLY A 61 1.38 18.11 3.04
CA GLY A 61 1.94 18.36 4.35
C GLY A 61 1.30 19.51 5.10
N ILE A 62 1.54 19.49 6.41
CA ILE A 62 1.11 20.53 7.35
C ILE A 62 2.36 21.00 8.10
N SER A 63 2.54 22.30 8.19
CA SER A 63 3.66 22.90 8.92
C SER A 63 3.19 24.04 9.82
N ILE A 64 3.94 24.30 10.88
CA ILE A 64 3.74 25.45 11.76
C ILE A 64 5.10 26.14 11.94
N THR A 65 5.16 27.43 11.62
CA THR A 65 6.33 28.23 11.94
C THR A 65 6.22 28.75 13.37
N ARG A 66 7.13 28.33 14.25
CA ARG A 66 7.26 28.88 15.61
C ARG A 66 8.27 30.02 15.60
N PRO A 67 7.91 31.22 16.08
CA PRO A 67 8.90 32.28 16.33
C PRO A 67 9.90 31.79 17.41
N GLN A 68 11.18 31.96 17.17
CA GLN A 68 12.20 31.64 18.15
C GLN A 68 12.06 32.59 19.35
N GLY A 69 11.79 32.02 20.57
CA GLY A 69 11.64 32.80 21.81
C GLY A 69 10.24 33.32 22.13
N GLY A 70 9.23 33.02 21.34
CA GLY A 70 7.82 33.43 21.56
C GLY A 70 6.97 32.31 22.18
N SER A 71 6.02 32.65 23.07
CA SER A 71 5.04 31.73 23.66
C SER A 71 3.81 31.49 22.78
N GLY A 72 3.78 31.98 21.55
CA GLY A 72 2.65 31.84 20.60
C GLY A 72 2.85 30.66 19.67
N ALA A 73 1.82 29.84 19.47
CA ALA A 73 1.77 28.90 18.36
C ALA A 73 1.42 29.67 17.07
N GLY A 74 2.19 29.50 16.00
CA GLY A 74 1.82 30.00 14.69
C GLY A 74 0.56 29.29 14.16
N LYS A 75 -0.07 29.85 13.13
CA LYS A 75 -1.15 29.14 12.42
C LYS A 75 -0.56 28.02 11.57
N PRO A 76 -1.23 26.87 11.48
CA PRO A 76 -0.82 25.82 10.57
C PRO A 76 -0.95 26.29 9.10
N VAL A 77 0.03 25.88 8.29
CA VAL A 77 0.07 26.11 6.86
C VAL A 77 -0.04 24.73 6.20
N PHE A 78 -0.95 24.63 5.26
CA PHE A 78 -1.21 23.41 4.50
C PHE A 78 -0.71 23.60 3.08
N SER A 79 -0.07 22.56 2.51
CA SER A 79 0.28 22.57 1.10
C SER A 79 -0.92 22.13 0.25
N ASP A 80 -0.89 22.49 -1.03
CA ASP A 80 -1.72 21.79 -2.02
C ASP A 80 -1.45 20.30 -1.96
N PHE A 81 -2.42 19.49 -2.37
CA PHE A 81 -2.23 18.05 -2.56
C PHE A 81 -1.67 17.82 -3.96
N PHE A 82 -0.48 17.24 -4.04
CA PHE A 82 0.18 16.87 -5.30
C PHE A 82 0.08 15.36 -5.50
N TRP A 83 -0.18 14.93 -6.74
CA TRP A 83 -0.17 13.52 -7.11
C TRP A 83 0.50 13.31 -8.46
N THR A 84 0.97 12.08 -8.70
CA THR A 84 1.43 11.63 -10.02
C THR A 84 0.71 10.37 -10.42
N GLN A 85 0.38 10.25 -11.71
CA GLN A 85 -0.20 9.03 -12.29
C GLN A 85 0.48 8.70 -13.63
N ASP A 86 0.76 7.43 -13.85
CA ASP A 86 1.33 6.87 -15.07
C ASP A 86 0.69 5.50 -15.36
N PRO A 87 -0.08 5.38 -16.46
CA PRO A 87 -0.44 6.42 -17.44
C PRO A 87 -1.59 7.32 -16.99
N VAL A 88 -1.82 8.41 -17.74
CA VAL A 88 -3.07 9.19 -17.65
C VAL A 88 -4.28 8.33 -17.98
N ASP A 89 -5.42 8.68 -17.41
CA ASP A 89 -6.65 7.92 -17.53
C ASP A 89 -7.85 8.77 -18.03
N ALA A 90 -9.07 8.26 -17.88
CA ALA A 90 -10.29 8.93 -18.35
C ALA A 90 -10.56 10.28 -17.67
N SER A 91 -9.94 10.58 -16.53
CA SER A 91 -10.13 11.81 -15.77
C SER A 91 -9.58 13.07 -16.46
N VAL A 92 -8.65 12.90 -17.44
CA VAL A 92 -7.95 14.02 -18.13
C VAL A 92 -8.88 15.11 -18.60
N GLY A 93 -9.97 14.74 -19.27
CA GLY A 93 -10.92 15.73 -19.81
C GLY A 93 -11.61 16.54 -18.71
N GLY A 94 -12.07 15.88 -17.66
CA GLY A 94 -12.73 16.50 -16.52
C GLY A 94 -11.79 17.40 -15.72
N LEU A 95 -10.58 16.91 -15.41
CA LEU A 95 -9.57 17.69 -14.69
C LEU A 95 -9.15 18.95 -15.47
N THR A 96 -8.87 18.78 -16.77
CA THR A 96 -8.51 19.92 -17.64
C THR A 96 -9.62 20.94 -17.73
N SER A 97 -10.88 20.51 -17.87
CA SER A 97 -12.03 21.39 -17.88
C SER A 97 -12.21 22.14 -16.55
N ALA A 98 -12.03 21.45 -15.42
CA ALA A 98 -12.11 22.07 -14.10
C ALA A 98 -11.03 23.15 -13.92
N LEU A 99 -9.79 22.88 -14.34
CA LEU A 99 -8.70 23.86 -14.30
C LEU A 99 -9.00 25.08 -15.17
N TRP A 100 -9.36 24.90 -16.45
CA TRP A 100 -9.57 26.01 -17.39
C TRP A 100 -10.73 26.90 -16.99
N ASN A 101 -11.78 26.33 -16.40
CA ASN A 101 -12.95 27.05 -15.98
C ASN A 101 -12.88 27.53 -14.51
N SER A 102 -11.76 27.29 -13.82
CA SER A 102 -11.61 27.55 -12.38
C SER A 102 -12.80 26.99 -11.58
N GLN A 103 -13.23 25.80 -11.96
CA GLN A 103 -14.39 25.15 -11.39
C GLN A 103 -14.08 24.57 -10.02
N SER A 104 -14.92 24.87 -9.03
CA SER A 104 -14.90 24.18 -7.75
C SER A 104 -15.47 22.76 -7.89
N ILE A 105 -14.77 21.79 -7.34
CA ILE A 105 -15.20 20.40 -7.20
C ILE A 105 -15.62 20.21 -5.74
N ALA A 106 -16.81 19.66 -5.50
CA ALA A 106 -17.35 19.60 -4.16
C ALA A 106 -16.45 18.80 -3.20
N THR A 107 -15.96 17.64 -3.65
CA THR A 107 -15.08 16.79 -2.82
C THR A 107 -14.00 16.09 -3.65
N ALA A 108 -12.85 15.84 -3.01
CA ALA A 108 -11.86 14.87 -3.46
C ALA A 108 -11.55 13.89 -2.31
N ILE A 109 -11.57 12.61 -2.60
CA ILE A 109 -11.27 11.55 -1.63
C ILE A 109 -10.03 10.80 -2.10
N VAL A 110 -9.06 10.70 -1.20
CA VAL A 110 -7.82 9.94 -1.41
C VAL A 110 -7.84 8.75 -0.46
N ASP A 111 -7.87 7.55 -1.02
CA ASP A 111 -7.84 6.29 -0.27
C ASP A 111 -6.48 5.61 -0.43
N PHE A 112 -5.91 5.26 0.69
CA PHE A 112 -4.71 4.42 0.79
C PHE A 112 -5.15 3.04 1.27
N THR A 113 -4.94 2.05 0.44
CA THR A 113 -5.42 0.69 0.69
C THR A 113 -4.27 -0.28 0.86
N THR A 114 -4.54 -1.38 1.53
CA THR A 114 -3.61 -2.50 1.67
C THR A 114 -4.36 -3.82 1.52
N GLN A 115 -3.69 -4.83 0.98
CA GLN A 115 -4.24 -6.18 0.93
C GLN A 115 -3.81 -6.95 2.17
N VAL A 116 -4.76 -7.58 2.84
CA VAL A 116 -4.50 -8.39 4.03
C VAL A 116 -4.97 -9.82 3.78
N GLY A 117 -4.06 -10.78 3.90
CA GLY A 117 -4.37 -12.20 3.89
C GLY A 117 -5.00 -12.73 2.59
N GLY A 118 -4.67 -12.15 1.43
CA GLY A 118 -5.23 -12.58 0.12
C GLY A 118 -6.70 -12.19 -0.09
N GLY A 119 -7.25 -11.34 0.78
CA GLY A 119 -8.61 -10.81 0.70
C GLY A 119 -8.73 -9.56 -0.18
N ALA A 120 -9.90 -8.93 -0.14
CA ALA A 120 -10.13 -7.64 -0.79
C ALA A 120 -9.27 -6.55 -0.17
N SER A 121 -8.86 -5.58 -1.00
CA SER A 121 -8.14 -4.39 -0.56
C SER A 121 -8.95 -3.63 0.50
N GLN A 122 -8.29 -3.16 1.57
CA GLN A 122 -8.90 -2.47 2.70
C GLN A 122 -8.27 -1.09 2.85
N THR A 123 -9.12 -0.05 2.95
CA THR A 123 -8.64 1.31 3.24
C THR A 123 -8.13 1.37 4.67
N TYR A 124 -6.87 1.77 4.85
CA TYR A 124 -6.28 2.01 6.17
C TYR A 124 -6.09 3.49 6.49
N PHE A 125 -6.04 4.35 5.47
CA PHE A 125 -5.93 5.78 5.62
C PHE A 125 -6.73 6.48 4.52
N ARG A 126 -7.43 7.57 4.87
CA ARG A 126 -8.20 8.39 3.93
C ARG A 126 -7.98 9.87 4.21
N LEU A 127 -7.78 10.61 3.15
CA LEU A 127 -7.88 12.06 3.15
C LEU A 127 -9.15 12.44 2.38
N SER A 128 -9.99 13.24 3.00
CA SER A 128 -11.19 13.81 2.36
C SER A 128 -11.05 15.32 2.31
N PHE A 129 -11.13 15.88 1.12
CA PHE A 129 -11.00 17.30 0.87
C PHE A 129 -12.36 17.87 0.41
N GLU A 130 -12.70 19.06 0.87
CA GLU A 130 -13.92 19.77 0.49
C GLU A 130 -13.59 21.08 -0.19
N ASN A 131 -14.42 21.49 -1.16
CA ASN A 131 -14.27 22.68 -1.99
C ASN A 131 -12.88 22.73 -2.67
N VAL A 132 -12.67 21.81 -3.57
CA VAL A 132 -11.40 21.54 -4.23
C VAL A 132 -11.28 22.33 -5.52
N PHE A 133 -10.09 22.90 -5.78
CA PHE A 133 -9.75 23.59 -7.02
C PHE A 133 -8.47 23.00 -7.60
N ILE A 134 -8.50 22.55 -8.85
CA ILE A 134 -7.30 22.11 -9.55
C ILE A 134 -6.39 23.31 -9.76
N THR A 135 -5.14 23.23 -9.29
CA THR A 135 -4.16 24.34 -9.35
C THR A 135 -3.10 24.12 -10.42
N SER A 136 -2.74 22.87 -10.73
CA SER A 136 -1.86 22.55 -11.86
C SER A 136 -2.13 21.18 -12.46
N LEU A 137 -1.83 21.01 -13.75
CA LEU A 137 -1.81 19.75 -14.48
C LEU A 137 -0.62 19.81 -15.46
N ASP A 138 0.41 19.03 -15.18
CA ASP A 138 1.63 18.93 -15.97
C ASP A 138 1.71 17.57 -16.67
N TYR A 139 1.60 17.57 -17.99
CA TYR A 139 1.65 16.37 -18.82
C TYR A 139 3.06 16.17 -19.37
N SER A 140 3.59 14.96 -19.25
CA SER A 140 4.89 14.60 -19.78
C SER A 140 4.92 13.20 -20.35
N ALA A 141 5.79 12.98 -21.33
CA ALA A 141 6.05 11.66 -21.90
C ALA A 141 7.45 11.60 -22.50
N SER A 142 8.02 10.42 -22.57
CA SER A 142 9.22 10.13 -23.35
C SER A 142 8.86 9.23 -24.54
N ASN A 143 9.69 9.24 -25.60
CA ASN A 143 9.44 8.38 -26.74
C ASN A 143 9.41 6.89 -26.30
N GLY A 144 8.32 6.20 -26.62
CA GLY A 144 8.11 4.81 -26.22
C GLY A 144 7.42 4.61 -24.85
N SER A 145 7.08 5.69 -24.10
CA SER A 145 6.28 5.63 -22.87
C SER A 145 4.89 6.19 -23.09
N PHE A 146 3.99 5.87 -22.16
CA PHE A 146 2.70 6.54 -22.06
C PHE A 146 2.85 7.98 -21.57
N VAL A 147 1.78 8.76 -21.71
CA VAL A 147 1.72 10.09 -21.11
C VAL A 147 1.41 9.95 -19.63
N ASN A 148 2.17 10.65 -18.80
CA ASN A 148 1.99 10.77 -17.37
C ASN A 148 1.46 12.17 -17.01
N LEU A 149 0.85 12.28 -15.85
CA LEU A 149 0.32 13.51 -15.30
C LEU A 149 0.88 13.71 -13.88
N ALA A 150 1.40 14.91 -13.64
CA ALA A 150 1.58 15.45 -12.31
C ALA A 150 0.53 16.54 -12.07
N GLY A 151 -0.34 16.35 -11.10
CA GLY A 151 -1.43 17.25 -10.78
C GLY A 151 -1.32 17.83 -9.38
N ALA A 152 -1.97 18.97 -9.16
CA ALA A 152 -2.12 19.57 -7.86
C ALA A 152 -3.50 20.19 -7.69
N PHE A 153 -3.99 20.21 -6.45
CA PHE A 153 -5.22 20.93 -6.08
C PHE A 153 -5.12 21.58 -4.71
N ALA A 154 -5.76 22.73 -4.60
CA ALA A 154 -6.05 23.42 -3.35
C ALA A 154 -7.43 23.02 -2.83
N TYR A 155 -7.72 23.30 -1.57
CA TYR A 155 -8.97 22.93 -0.89
C TYR A 155 -9.24 23.85 0.30
N ASP A 156 -10.50 23.91 0.75
CA ASP A 156 -10.87 24.71 1.93
C ASP A 156 -10.90 23.89 3.22
N LYS A 157 -11.13 22.59 3.14
CA LYS A 157 -11.19 21.73 4.33
C LYS A 157 -10.59 20.36 4.04
N VAL A 158 -9.93 19.80 5.05
CA VAL A 158 -9.40 18.45 5.01
C VAL A 158 -9.83 17.65 6.24
N THR A 159 -10.14 16.37 6.01
CA THR A 159 -10.40 15.39 7.07
C THR A 159 -9.49 14.19 6.85
N LEU A 160 -8.81 13.77 7.90
CA LEU A 160 -7.93 12.60 7.94
C LEU A 160 -8.63 11.50 8.74
N ASP A 161 -8.77 10.34 8.15
CA ASP A 161 -9.31 9.16 8.82
C ASP A 161 -8.27 8.04 8.79
N TYR A 162 -8.09 7.36 9.91
CA TYR A 162 -7.17 6.23 10.03
C TYR A 162 -7.88 5.01 10.62
N TRP A 163 -7.65 3.85 10.01
CA TRP A 163 -8.14 2.56 10.47
C TRP A 163 -6.98 1.66 10.87
N SER A 164 -7.07 1.06 12.03
CA SER A 164 -6.16 0.00 12.45
C SER A 164 -6.86 -1.36 12.43
N GLN A 165 -6.08 -2.40 12.28
CA GLN A 165 -6.58 -3.76 12.36
C GLN A 165 -6.76 -4.16 13.82
N ASP A 166 -7.93 -4.69 14.19
CA ASP A 166 -8.20 -5.25 15.51
C ASP A 166 -7.63 -6.68 15.63
N LYS A 167 -7.78 -7.28 16.82
CA LYS A 167 -7.30 -8.65 17.10
C LYS A 167 -7.98 -9.74 16.24
N SER A 168 -9.12 -9.42 15.63
CA SER A 168 -9.84 -10.32 14.73
C SER A 168 -9.45 -10.14 13.26
N GLY A 169 -8.54 -9.19 12.97
CA GLY A 169 -8.13 -8.87 11.62
C GLY A 169 -9.04 -7.86 10.89
N LYS A 170 -10.05 -7.32 11.57
CA LYS A 170 -10.97 -6.34 10.99
C LYS A 170 -10.42 -4.93 11.12
N PHE A 171 -10.52 -4.13 10.03
CA PHE A 171 -10.19 -2.70 10.08
C PHE A 171 -11.28 -1.90 10.78
N VAL A 172 -10.88 -1.16 11.81
CA VAL A 172 -11.74 -0.30 12.62
C VAL A 172 -11.18 1.11 12.60
N LYS A 173 -12.03 2.11 12.37
CA LYS A 173 -11.61 3.51 12.42
C LYS A 173 -11.19 3.85 13.85
N THR A 174 -9.93 4.23 14.01
CA THR A 174 -9.33 4.49 15.32
C THR A 174 -8.97 5.96 15.52
N SER A 175 -8.84 6.72 14.43
CA SER A 175 -8.52 8.15 14.54
C SER A 175 -9.21 8.92 13.43
N THR A 176 -9.61 10.16 13.76
CA THR A 176 -10.05 11.15 12.79
C THR A 176 -9.57 12.53 13.23
N ALA A 177 -9.21 13.38 12.28
CA ALA A 177 -8.86 14.77 12.50
C ALA A 177 -9.38 15.60 11.32
N SER A 178 -9.81 16.81 11.56
CA SER A 178 -10.25 17.71 10.49
C SER A 178 -9.74 19.13 10.73
N TYR A 179 -9.55 19.86 9.65
CA TYR A 179 -9.19 21.28 9.67
C TYR A 179 -9.90 22.02 8.57
N ASP A 180 -10.54 23.12 8.94
CA ASP A 180 -11.21 24.07 8.04
C ASP A 180 -10.26 25.26 7.86
N LEU A 181 -9.67 25.39 6.66
CA LEU A 181 -8.69 26.41 6.34
C LEU A 181 -9.33 27.80 6.28
N ALA A 182 -10.58 27.88 5.79
CA ALA A 182 -11.32 29.12 5.68
C ALA A 182 -11.67 29.72 7.05
N LYS A 183 -11.99 28.84 8.03
CA LYS A 183 -12.26 29.27 9.42
C LYS A 183 -10.98 29.33 10.27
N GLY A 184 -9.93 28.65 9.86
CA GLY A 184 -8.72 28.51 10.68
C GLY A 184 -8.92 27.64 11.93
N GLU A 185 -9.86 26.70 11.87
CA GLU A 185 -10.27 25.87 12.99
C GLU A 185 -10.02 24.38 12.72
N GLY A 186 -9.40 23.71 13.66
CA GLY A 186 -9.19 22.26 13.62
C GLY A 186 -9.95 21.54 14.72
N SER A 187 -10.35 20.32 14.42
CA SER A 187 -10.99 19.41 15.38
C SER A 187 -10.31 18.05 15.33
N VAL A 188 -9.98 17.53 16.51
CA VAL A 188 -9.44 16.18 16.70
C VAL A 188 -10.37 15.48 17.69
N PRO A 189 -11.53 14.96 17.23
CA PRO A 189 -12.43 14.26 18.11
C PRO A 189 -11.73 13.03 18.70
N ALA A 190 -11.62 12.97 20.01
CA ALA A 190 -11.28 11.79 20.79
C ALA A 190 -9.83 11.24 20.75
N VAL A 191 -8.84 11.87 20.11
CA VAL A 191 -7.44 11.48 20.30
C VAL A 191 -7.01 11.64 21.76
N ALA A 192 -7.51 12.67 22.44
CA ALA A 192 -7.29 12.83 23.89
C ALA A 192 -7.86 11.65 24.71
N ALA A 193 -8.97 11.06 24.30
CA ALA A 193 -9.56 9.90 24.98
C ALA A 193 -8.76 8.61 24.71
N LEU A 194 -8.15 8.46 23.53
CA LEU A 194 -7.26 7.33 23.21
C LEU A 194 -5.96 7.39 23.99
N PHE A 195 -5.37 8.58 24.15
CA PHE A 195 -4.19 8.77 25.00
C PHE A 195 -4.51 8.60 26.48
N ALA A 196 -5.67 9.02 26.94
CA ALA A 196 -6.13 8.82 28.33
C ALA A 196 -6.38 7.34 28.67
N GLN A 197 -6.64 6.48 27.68
CA GLN A 197 -6.83 5.04 27.88
C GLN A 197 -5.53 4.24 27.81
N GLY A 198 -4.36 4.90 27.70
CA GLY A 198 -3.06 4.24 27.76
C GLY A 198 -2.80 3.26 26.61
N LEU A 199 -3.45 3.46 25.47
CA LEU A 199 -3.14 2.71 24.26
C LEU A 199 -1.74 3.14 23.78
N ALA A 200 -0.73 2.36 24.18
CA ALA A 200 0.55 2.39 23.50
C ALA A 200 0.26 2.28 21.99
N GLY A 201 0.95 3.12 21.20
CA GLY A 201 0.76 3.19 19.76
C GLY A 201 0.71 1.81 19.12
N PRO A 202 0.15 1.67 17.91
CA PRO A 202 0.00 0.38 17.27
C PRO A 202 1.37 -0.30 17.20
N GLN A 203 1.55 -1.29 18.05
CA GLN A 203 2.60 -2.25 17.85
C GLN A 203 2.20 -2.97 16.58
N ILE A 204 2.81 -2.63 15.46
CA ILE A 204 2.80 -3.49 14.29
C ILE A 204 3.54 -4.74 14.76
N ALA A 205 2.79 -5.68 15.32
CA ALA A 205 3.29 -7.01 15.50
C ALA A 205 3.51 -7.53 14.08
N VAL A 206 4.77 -7.48 13.64
CA VAL A 206 5.21 -8.31 12.52
C VAL A 206 4.98 -9.74 13.02
N VAL A 207 3.80 -10.29 12.76
CA VAL A 207 3.51 -11.70 12.95
C VAL A 207 4.27 -12.38 11.83
N PRO A 208 5.38 -13.08 12.11
CA PRO A 208 6.03 -13.89 11.09
C PRO A 208 4.99 -14.91 10.64
N GLU A 209 4.70 -14.94 9.35
CA GLU A 209 3.72 -15.84 8.77
C GLU A 209 4.06 -17.27 9.18
N PRO A 210 3.08 -18.09 9.61
CA PRO A 210 3.33 -19.47 10.05
C PRO A 210 4.08 -20.30 9.01
N GLU A 211 4.00 -19.93 7.73
CA GLU A 211 4.74 -20.51 6.62
C GLU A 211 6.26 -20.26 6.71
N SER A 212 6.71 -19.14 7.26
CA SER A 212 8.13 -18.84 7.46
C SER A 212 8.76 -19.79 8.46
N TYR A 213 8.05 -20.15 9.53
CA TYR A 213 8.52 -21.15 10.50
C TYR A 213 8.50 -22.55 9.91
N ALA A 214 7.48 -22.90 9.12
CA ALA A 214 7.39 -24.19 8.46
C ALA A 214 8.55 -24.38 7.46
N MET A 215 8.88 -23.36 6.68
CA MET A 215 10.02 -23.37 5.75
C MET A 215 11.36 -23.46 6.47
N PHE A 216 11.51 -22.73 7.60
CA PHE A 216 12.73 -22.79 8.41
C PHE A 216 12.93 -24.18 9.02
N LEU A 217 11.87 -24.78 9.57
CA LEU A 217 11.90 -26.14 10.13
C LEU A 217 12.12 -27.21 9.05
N ALA A 218 11.52 -27.05 7.86
CA ALA A 218 11.75 -27.94 6.72
C ALA A 218 13.21 -27.87 6.25
N GLY A 219 13.79 -26.66 6.18
CA GLY A 219 15.20 -26.45 5.84
C GLY A 219 16.17 -27.09 6.85
N LEU A 220 15.90 -26.91 8.16
CA LEU A 220 16.68 -27.56 9.23
C LEU A 220 16.56 -29.09 9.20
N GLY A 221 15.36 -29.60 8.91
CA GLY A 221 15.12 -31.04 8.75
C GLY A 221 15.91 -31.63 7.59
N LEU A 222 15.95 -30.92 6.47
CA LEU A 222 16.71 -31.34 5.28
C LEU A 222 18.23 -31.36 5.53
N LEU A 223 18.75 -30.33 6.20
CA LEU A 223 20.15 -30.24 6.60
C LEU A 223 20.54 -31.38 7.55
N GLY A 224 19.66 -31.68 8.53
CA GLY A 224 19.85 -32.80 9.45
C GLY A 224 19.87 -34.18 8.75
N ALA A 225 19.01 -34.37 7.76
CA ALA A 225 18.98 -35.60 6.95
C ALA A 225 20.24 -35.78 6.08
N VAL A 226 20.74 -34.68 5.48
CA VAL A 226 21.97 -34.69 4.70
C VAL A 226 23.20 -34.92 5.58
N ALA A 227 23.28 -34.29 6.75
CA ALA A 227 24.36 -34.49 7.70
C ALA A 227 24.43 -35.94 8.20
N ARG A 228 23.28 -36.56 8.45
CA ARG A 228 23.20 -37.97 8.88
C ARG A 228 23.65 -38.95 7.78
N ARG A 229 23.40 -38.64 6.51
CA ARG A 229 23.89 -39.43 5.37
C ARG A 229 25.41 -39.30 5.17
N LEU A 230 25.95 -38.11 5.38
CA LEU A 230 27.41 -37.87 5.21
C LEU A 230 28.23 -38.40 6.41
N GLY A 231 27.64 -38.38 7.62
CA GLY A 231 28.30 -38.92 8.82
C GLY A 231 28.34 -40.44 8.90
N GLY A 232 27.53 -41.16 8.10
CA GLY A 232 27.50 -42.62 8.06
C GLY A 232 28.54 -43.27 7.14
N VAL A 233 29.34 -42.52 6.41
CA VAL A 233 30.32 -43.03 5.42
C VAL A 233 31.76 -43.18 5.99
N ASN A 234 32.02 -42.67 7.21
CA ASN A 234 33.36 -42.73 7.84
C ASN A 234 33.48 -43.70 9.00
N ALA A 235 32.72 -44.79 9.01
CA ALA A 235 32.85 -45.85 10.03
C ALA A 235 33.08 -47.21 9.32
N VAL A 236 34.25 -47.39 8.70
CA VAL A 236 34.89 -48.69 8.45
C VAL A 236 36.40 -48.49 8.55
#